data_dfec27a1035fbf730f108c3d7994b6f5
#
_entry.id   dfec27a1035fbf730f108c3d7994b6f5
#
_cell.length_a   1.000
_cell.length_b   1.000
_cell.length_c   1.000
_cell.angle_alpha   90.00
_cell.angle_beta   90.00
_cell.angle_gamma   90.00
#
_symmetry.space_group_name_H-M   'P 1'
#
loop_
_entity.id
_entity.type
_entity.pdbx_description
1 polymer ?
#
loop_
_entity_poly.entity_id
_entity_poly.type
_entity_poly.pdbx_seq_one_letter_code
_entity_poly.pdbx_strand_id
1 'polypeptide(L)'
;MNKTAIHIFNPEADYALAEFKESYTPPAPVVKLRRSLALTPLRFARPEDYILILDNPDTLLSDRPDKSDKQYKPTNTDKSNYSDKLDKSDELDYSDNRIITPARFKEFFRKVSERSEEYEIRPWNWTPDLRHRLRLAGAPESLLPSDETLLRIREIASRSTTIPFNEALNIRLSEKGLSKHISPLPLRFEDADDAMGWWKKTGEKAFFKYPWSSSGRGVMLADLNLPTAKLKQWIAGGIRKQGYVMAETFFPKSIDFATEWQITDGKASFIGLSLFSASENGNYISNEVGRQSELLKIISGIAPDFNQEFIEAQRDSLDQVIAGITPGHNGYAGIDMMASADGRIRGGVELNFRMTMGIVALLENNQKY
;
A
#
# COMPACT_ATOMS: atom_id res chain seq x y z
N MET A 1 22.07 11.82 14.43
CA MET A 1 22.39 12.10 13.00
C MET A 1 21.39 11.36 12.14
N ASN A 2 20.89 11.96 11.06
CA ASN A 2 20.03 11.25 10.12
C ASN A 2 20.86 10.22 9.37
N LYS A 3 20.42 8.96 9.35
CA LYS A 3 21.09 7.89 8.59
C LYS A 3 20.92 8.12 7.08
N THR A 4 21.88 7.66 6.29
CA THR A 4 21.79 7.56 4.84
C THR A 4 20.81 6.45 4.47
N ALA A 5 19.77 6.76 3.71
CA ALA A 5 18.78 5.76 3.32
C ALA A 5 19.19 5.01 2.04
N ILE A 6 18.89 3.72 2.02
CA ILE A 6 19.00 2.85 0.84
C ILE A 6 17.56 2.48 0.45
N HIS A 7 17.02 3.18 -0.54
CA HIS A 7 15.65 2.99 -0.98
C HIS A 7 15.51 1.83 -1.96
N ILE A 8 14.42 1.07 -1.83
CA ILE A 8 14.10 -0.06 -2.71
C ILE A 8 12.62 0.00 -3.09
N PHE A 9 12.33 0.00 -4.39
CA PHE A 9 10.99 -0.11 -4.91
C PHE A 9 10.64 -1.59 -5.16
N ASN A 10 9.86 -2.20 -4.27
CA ASN A 10 9.38 -3.59 -4.35
C ASN A 10 7.84 -3.66 -4.21
N PRO A 11 7.09 -3.29 -5.27
CA PRO A 11 5.62 -3.18 -5.23
C PRO A 11 4.91 -4.53 -5.04
N GLU A 12 5.63 -5.65 -5.18
CA GLU A 12 5.15 -7.00 -4.90
C GLU A 12 4.99 -7.32 -3.42
N ALA A 13 5.35 -6.43 -2.51
CA ALA A 13 5.47 -6.71 -1.08
C ALA A 13 4.21 -7.34 -0.47
N ASP A 14 3.00 -6.85 -0.81
CA ASP A 14 1.76 -7.42 -0.26
C ASP A 14 1.55 -8.88 -0.67
N TYR A 15 1.91 -9.23 -1.92
CA TYR A 15 1.83 -10.62 -2.40
C TYR A 15 2.89 -11.51 -1.73
N ALA A 16 4.09 -10.96 -1.53
CA ALA A 16 5.18 -11.68 -0.87
C ALA A 16 4.84 -11.91 0.62
N LEU A 17 4.20 -10.95 1.29
CA LEU A 17 3.70 -11.10 2.66
C LEU A 17 2.57 -12.12 2.75
N ALA A 18 1.71 -12.24 1.71
CA ALA A 18 0.68 -13.27 1.65
C ALA A 18 1.28 -14.69 1.67
N GLU A 19 2.31 -14.95 0.86
CA GLU A 19 2.99 -16.23 0.81
C GLU A 19 3.99 -16.45 1.95
N PHE A 20 4.63 -15.38 2.41
CA PHE A 20 5.60 -15.34 3.50
C PHE A 20 6.74 -16.35 3.36
N LYS A 21 7.38 -16.38 2.19
CA LYS A 21 8.48 -17.30 1.85
C LYS A 21 9.72 -16.54 1.39
N GLU A 22 10.90 -17.07 1.67
CA GLU A 22 12.17 -16.53 1.15
C GLU A 22 12.33 -16.72 -0.36
N SER A 23 11.69 -17.74 -0.94
CA SER A 23 11.73 -18.06 -2.37
C SER A 23 10.49 -17.60 -3.13
N TYR A 24 9.99 -16.39 -2.84
CA TYR A 24 8.83 -15.85 -3.55
C TYR A 24 9.19 -15.37 -4.96
N THR A 25 8.34 -15.71 -5.94
CA THR A 25 8.45 -15.25 -7.33
C THR A 25 7.24 -14.39 -7.69
N PRO A 26 7.42 -13.09 -7.95
CA PRO A 26 6.32 -12.21 -8.31
C PRO A 26 5.71 -12.58 -9.68
N PRO A 27 4.40 -12.33 -9.89
CA PRO A 27 3.77 -12.44 -11.20
C PRO A 27 4.42 -11.50 -12.23
N ALA A 28 4.51 -11.93 -13.50
CA ALA A 28 5.16 -11.17 -14.56
C ALA A 28 4.67 -9.71 -14.69
N PRO A 29 3.36 -9.37 -14.59
CA PRO A 29 2.92 -7.97 -14.63
C PRO A 29 3.47 -7.14 -13.47
N VAL A 30 3.68 -7.73 -12.28
CA VAL A 30 4.24 -7.03 -11.12
C VAL A 30 5.74 -6.82 -11.29
N VAL A 31 6.45 -7.79 -11.87
CA VAL A 31 7.85 -7.63 -12.26
C VAL A 31 8.01 -6.48 -13.27
N LYS A 32 7.14 -6.42 -14.28
CA LYS A 32 7.13 -5.32 -15.25
C LYS A 32 6.92 -3.96 -14.57
N LEU A 33 5.94 -3.86 -13.65
CA LEU A 33 5.70 -2.65 -12.87
C LEU A 33 6.92 -2.26 -12.03
N ARG A 34 7.53 -3.21 -11.30
CA ARG A 34 8.73 -2.97 -10.50
C ARG A 34 9.86 -2.39 -11.35
N ARG A 35 10.08 -2.96 -12.53
CA ARG A 35 11.10 -2.51 -13.47
C ARG A 35 10.82 -1.10 -13.99
N SER A 36 9.60 -0.83 -14.47
CA SER A 36 9.23 0.48 -15.03
C SER A 36 9.28 1.62 -14.01
N LEU A 37 9.12 1.32 -12.72
CA LEU A 37 9.09 2.31 -11.64
C LEU A 37 10.28 2.17 -10.67
N ALA A 38 11.33 1.43 -11.04
CA ALA A 38 12.49 1.16 -10.18
C ALA A 38 13.17 2.44 -9.65
N LEU A 39 13.15 3.52 -10.44
CA LEU A 39 13.74 4.81 -10.09
C LEU A 39 12.76 5.77 -9.37
N THR A 40 11.54 5.33 -9.06
CA THR A 40 10.57 6.15 -8.30
C THR A 40 11.17 6.78 -7.03
N PRO A 41 12.02 6.09 -6.24
CA PRO A 41 12.62 6.71 -5.07
C PRO A 41 13.49 7.93 -5.33
N LEU A 42 14.09 8.09 -6.54
CA LEU A 42 14.84 9.31 -6.88
C LEU A 42 14.04 10.59 -6.77
N ARG A 43 12.70 10.50 -6.90
CA ARG A 43 11.80 11.64 -6.86
C ARG A 43 11.72 12.29 -5.48
N PHE A 44 12.07 11.57 -4.41
CA PHE A 44 12.01 12.03 -3.03
C PHE A 44 13.26 11.70 -2.19
N ALA A 45 14.21 10.96 -2.74
CA ALA A 45 15.47 10.65 -2.06
C ALA A 45 16.32 11.91 -1.86
N ARG A 46 16.99 12.00 -0.72
CA ARG A 46 17.97 13.07 -0.45
C ARG A 46 19.22 12.88 -1.32
N PRO A 47 20.05 13.91 -1.52
CA PRO A 47 21.27 13.80 -2.32
C PRO A 47 22.24 12.72 -1.85
N GLU A 48 22.30 12.43 -0.54
CA GLU A 48 23.15 11.42 0.08
C GLU A 48 22.57 10.00 0.06
N ASP A 49 21.27 9.83 -0.27
CA ASP A 49 20.60 8.54 -0.27
C ASP A 49 20.92 7.72 -1.52
N TYR A 50 20.79 6.41 -1.42
CA TYR A 50 21.00 5.46 -2.51
C TYR A 50 19.70 4.80 -2.94
N ILE A 51 19.62 4.41 -4.23
CA ILE A 51 18.50 3.66 -4.80
C ILE A 51 19.01 2.28 -5.26
N LEU A 52 18.52 1.23 -4.64
CA LEU A 52 18.90 -0.14 -4.97
C LEU A 52 17.89 -0.73 -5.95
N ILE A 53 18.35 -1.14 -7.12
CA ILE A 53 17.52 -1.76 -8.17
C ILE A 53 17.65 -3.28 -8.07
N LEU A 54 16.52 -3.97 -7.95
CA LEU A 54 16.50 -5.42 -7.75
C LEU A 54 16.66 -6.24 -9.03
N ASP A 55 16.46 -5.64 -10.19
CA ASP A 55 16.54 -6.29 -11.51
C ASP A 55 17.77 -5.80 -12.29
N ASN A 56 18.29 -6.65 -13.18
CA ASN A 56 19.39 -6.22 -14.06
C ASN A 56 18.87 -5.19 -15.08
N PRO A 57 19.50 -4.00 -15.22
CA PRO A 57 19.13 -3.00 -16.21
C PRO A 57 19.07 -3.55 -17.65
N ASP A 58 19.96 -4.46 -18.03
CA ASP A 58 20.02 -5.04 -19.38
C ASP A 58 18.74 -5.83 -19.74
N THR A 59 18.07 -6.42 -18.73
CA THR A 59 16.78 -7.11 -18.93
C THR A 59 15.62 -6.13 -19.11
N LEU A 60 15.79 -4.86 -18.74
CA LEU A 60 14.77 -3.82 -18.90
C LEU A 60 14.62 -3.38 -20.36
N LEU A 61 15.71 -3.46 -21.14
CA LEU A 61 15.74 -3.09 -22.55
C LEU A 61 15.11 -4.16 -23.46
N SER A 62 15.17 -5.43 -23.04
CA SER A 62 14.63 -6.58 -23.81
C SER A 62 13.11 -6.74 -23.73
N ASP A 63 12.47 -6.18 -22.70
CA ASP A 63 11.02 -6.28 -22.48
C ASP A 63 10.22 -5.14 -23.15
N ARG A 64 10.85 -4.32 -24.01
CA ARG A 64 10.11 -3.34 -24.81
C ARG A 64 9.17 -4.09 -25.76
N PRO A 65 7.86 -3.80 -25.76
CA PRO A 65 6.97 -4.37 -26.75
C PRO A 65 7.50 -3.96 -28.13
N ASP A 66 7.77 -4.97 -28.97
CA ASP A 66 8.08 -4.73 -30.37
C ASP A 66 6.91 -3.92 -30.96
N LYS A 67 7.23 -2.76 -31.62
CA LYS A 67 6.23 -1.90 -32.26
C LYS A 67 5.41 -2.63 -33.35
N SER A 68 5.75 -3.90 -33.62
CA SER A 68 5.05 -4.80 -34.54
C SER A 68 3.87 -5.56 -33.91
N ASP A 69 3.70 -5.54 -32.59
CA ASP A 69 2.63 -6.29 -31.90
C ASP A 69 1.31 -5.52 -31.97
N LYS A 70 0.66 -5.57 -33.16
CA LYS A 70 -0.62 -4.92 -33.48
C LYS A 70 -1.84 -5.56 -32.79
N GLN A 71 -1.68 -6.47 -31.82
CA GLN A 71 -2.80 -7.20 -31.20
C GLN A 71 -3.26 -6.69 -29.84
N TYR A 72 -2.57 -5.75 -29.22
CA TYR A 72 -3.06 -5.11 -27.99
C TYR A 72 -3.78 -3.79 -28.38
N LYS A 73 -5.11 -3.86 -28.56
CA LYS A 73 -5.96 -2.66 -28.50
C LYS A 73 -6.31 -2.44 -27.03
N PRO A 74 -5.78 -1.38 -26.36
CA PRO A 74 -6.25 -1.03 -25.05
C PRO A 74 -7.74 -0.70 -25.13
N THR A 75 -8.54 -1.36 -24.32
CA THR A 75 -9.92 -0.94 -24.09
C THR A 75 -9.89 0.46 -23.48
N ASN A 76 -10.86 1.31 -23.79
CA ASN A 76 -10.92 2.71 -23.35
C ASN A 76 -10.90 2.95 -21.83
N THR A 77 -10.80 1.89 -21.02
CA THR A 77 -10.70 1.90 -19.57
C THR A 77 -9.25 1.85 -19.02
N ASP A 78 -8.23 1.62 -19.89
CA ASP A 78 -6.83 1.50 -19.45
C ASP A 78 -6.01 2.81 -19.55
N LYS A 79 -6.65 3.91 -19.88
CA LYS A 79 -6.01 5.23 -19.87
C LYS A 79 -5.96 5.80 -18.46
N SER A 80 -5.11 5.22 -17.61
CA SER A 80 -4.65 5.95 -16.43
C SER A 80 -3.68 7.03 -16.92
N ASN A 81 -3.91 8.30 -16.54
CA ASN A 81 -3.05 9.44 -16.84
C ASN A 81 -1.58 9.26 -16.38
N TYR A 82 -1.28 8.16 -15.72
CA TYR A 82 0.06 7.78 -15.25
C TYR A 82 0.87 7.05 -16.34
N SER A 83 0.21 6.26 -17.23
CA SER A 83 0.88 5.62 -18.37
C SER A 83 1.22 6.60 -19.48
N ASP A 84 0.39 7.62 -19.70
CA ASP A 84 0.57 8.59 -20.80
C ASP A 84 1.71 9.59 -20.53
N LYS A 85 2.13 9.79 -19.28
CA LYS A 85 3.35 10.58 -18.95
C LYS A 85 4.65 9.77 -19.01
N LEU A 86 4.56 8.45 -19.00
CA LEU A 86 5.71 7.54 -19.15
C LEU A 86 6.01 7.21 -20.63
N ASP A 87 5.12 7.58 -21.55
CA ASP A 87 5.25 7.22 -22.98
C ASP A 87 6.13 8.20 -23.79
N LYS A 88 6.72 9.20 -23.16
CA LYS A 88 7.74 10.04 -23.79
C LYS A 88 9.11 9.71 -23.20
N SER A 89 9.78 8.72 -23.81
CA SER A 89 11.25 8.64 -24.01
C SER A 89 12.17 9.12 -22.89
N ASP A 90 11.85 8.92 -21.63
CA ASP A 90 12.88 8.98 -20.61
C ASP A 90 13.55 7.60 -20.57
N GLU A 91 14.65 7.44 -21.32
CA GLU A 91 15.62 6.37 -21.04
C GLU A 91 15.91 6.47 -19.56
N LEU A 92 15.60 5.42 -18.80
CA LEU A 92 15.92 5.37 -17.38
C LEU A 92 17.44 5.60 -17.29
N ASP A 93 17.82 6.80 -16.86
CA ASP A 93 19.22 7.18 -16.74
C ASP A 93 19.82 6.53 -15.49
N TYR A 94 20.56 5.46 -15.71
CA TYR A 94 21.29 4.74 -14.66
C TYR A 94 22.68 5.31 -14.39
N SER A 95 23.03 6.46 -14.99
CA SER A 95 24.36 7.09 -14.82
C SER A 95 24.55 7.75 -13.44
N ASP A 96 23.45 8.02 -12.70
CA ASP A 96 23.52 8.56 -11.35
C ASP A 96 24.27 7.56 -10.43
N ASN A 97 25.35 8.01 -9.82
CA ASN A 97 26.19 7.20 -8.92
C ASN A 97 25.46 6.67 -7.67
N ARG A 98 24.31 7.26 -7.32
CA ARG A 98 23.43 6.80 -6.24
C ARG A 98 22.63 5.55 -6.60
N ILE A 99 22.53 5.21 -7.89
CA ILE A 99 21.82 4.03 -8.36
C ILE A 99 22.75 2.83 -8.27
N ILE A 100 22.33 1.84 -7.47
CA ILE A 100 23.08 0.62 -7.23
C ILE A 100 22.37 -0.53 -7.92
N THR A 101 23.00 -1.05 -8.98
CA THR A 101 22.50 -2.20 -9.76
C THR A 101 23.02 -3.51 -9.16
N PRO A 102 22.41 -4.69 -9.50
CA PRO A 102 22.86 -6.00 -9.00
C PRO A 102 24.35 -6.28 -9.19
N ALA A 103 24.93 -5.83 -10.28
CA ALA A 103 26.38 -5.99 -10.56
C ALA A 103 27.27 -5.29 -9.51
N ARG A 104 26.77 -4.24 -8.86
CA ARG A 104 27.50 -3.43 -7.87
C ARG A 104 27.17 -3.80 -6.42
N PHE A 105 26.25 -4.70 -6.13
CA PHE A 105 25.76 -5.01 -4.78
C PHE A 105 26.88 -5.41 -3.83
N LYS A 106 27.74 -6.36 -4.22
CA LYS A 106 28.80 -6.88 -3.35
C LYS A 106 29.80 -5.78 -2.95
N GLU A 107 30.20 -4.95 -3.90
CA GLU A 107 31.12 -3.84 -3.62
C GLU A 107 30.46 -2.77 -2.75
N PHE A 108 29.20 -2.43 -3.06
CA PHE A 108 28.43 -1.45 -2.30
C PHE A 108 28.25 -1.90 -0.84
N PHE A 109 27.74 -3.11 -0.61
CA PHE A 109 27.50 -3.61 0.75
C PHE A 109 28.80 -3.86 1.53
N ARG A 110 29.92 -4.16 0.86
CA ARG A 110 31.20 -4.19 1.54
C ARG A 110 31.55 -2.81 2.14
N LYS A 111 31.34 -1.72 1.40
CA LYS A 111 31.55 -0.35 1.91
C LYS A 111 30.57 0.02 3.02
N VAL A 112 29.29 -0.34 2.84
CA VAL A 112 28.25 -0.11 3.86
C VAL A 112 28.57 -0.87 5.15
N SER A 113 29.15 -2.07 5.07
CA SER A 113 29.49 -2.89 6.25
C SER A 113 30.55 -2.25 7.15
N GLU A 114 31.40 -1.38 6.60
CA GLU A 114 32.45 -0.67 7.36
C GLU A 114 31.86 0.37 8.35
N ARG A 115 30.63 0.88 8.07
CA ARG A 115 29.92 1.89 8.86
C ARG A 115 28.41 1.67 8.82
N SER A 116 27.94 0.45 9.08
CA SER A 116 26.55 0.07 8.91
C SER A 116 25.59 0.89 9.78
N GLU A 117 26.03 1.44 10.90
CA GLU A 117 25.26 2.30 11.80
C GLU A 117 24.86 3.64 11.16
N GLU A 118 25.58 4.10 10.12
CA GLU A 118 25.27 5.32 9.38
C GLU A 118 24.18 5.11 8.30
N TYR A 119 23.78 3.84 8.07
CA TYR A 119 22.85 3.48 6.99
C TYR A 119 21.55 2.89 7.54
N GLU A 120 20.50 2.93 6.70
CA GLU A 120 19.25 2.20 6.89
C GLU A 120 18.66 1.79 5.54
N ILE A 121 18.07 0.61 5.46
CA ILE A 121 17.39 0.14 4.25
C ILE A 121 15.91 0.46 4.36
N ARG A 122 15.38 1.20 3.37
CA ARG A 122 13.99 1.66 3.26
C ARG A 122 13.31 1.08 2.02
N PRO A 123 12.79 -0.17 2.08
CA PRO A 123 12.03 -0.73 0.98
C PRO A 123 10.60 -0.15 0.93
N TRP A 124 9.88 -0.43 -0.15
CA TRP A 124 8.44 -0.21 -0.21
C TRP A 124 7.72 -0.89 0.96
N ASN A 125 8.03 -2.15 1.19
CA ASN A 125 7.81 -2.87 2.44
C ASN A 125 8.82 -4.02 2.59
N TRP A 126 9.09 -4.43 3.85
CA TRP A 126 9.94 -5.58 4.13
C TRP A 126 9.19 -6.89 3.94
N THR A 127 9.89 -7.87 3.35
CA THR A 127 9.37 -9.22 3.08
C THR A 127 10.47 -10.25 3.28
N PRO A 128 10.14 -11.54 3.56
CA PRO A 128 11.16 -12.58 3.72
C PRO A 128 12.06 -12.75 2.49
N ASP A 129 11.50 -12.69 1.27
CA ASP A 129 12.26 -12.82 0.03
C ASP A 129 13.19 -11.64 -0.20
N LEU A 130 12.75 -10.40 0.07
CA LEU A 130 13.62 -9.22 -0.02
C LEU A 130 14.78 -9.33 0.95
N ARG A 131 14.51 -9.66 2.22
CA ARG A 131 15.58 -9.89 3.21
C ARG A 131 16.57 -10.95 2.73
N HIS A 132 16.08 -12.07 2.24
CA HIS A 132 16.91 -13.16 1.72
C HIS A 132 17.78 -12.70 0.54
N ARG A 133 17.20 -12.01 -0.43
CA ARG A 133 17.93 -11.46 -1.59
C ARG A 133 19.02 -10.48 -1.17
N LEU A 134 18.73 -9.58 -0.22
CA LEU A 134 19.71 -8.62 0.28
C LEU A 134 20.84 -9.31 1.05
N ARG A 135 20.52 -10.34 1.85
CA ARG A 135 21.53 -11.17 2.53
C ARG A 135 22.48 -11.84 1.53
N LEU A 136 21.95 -12.44 0.46
CA LEU A 136 22.76 -13.02 -0.61
C LEU A 136 23.58 -11.98 -1.38
N ALA A 137 23.09 -10.75 -1.45
CA ALA A 137 23.81 -9.62 -2.04
C ALA A 137 24.96 -9.06 -1.15
N GLY A 138 25.04 -9.52 0.10
CA GLY A 138 26.08 -9.13 1.07
C GLY A 138 25.68 -7.98 2.01
N ALA A 139 24.39 -7.68 2.14
CA ALA A 139 23.92 -6.68 3.09
C ALA A 139 24.26 -7.10 4.54
N PRO A 140 24.76 -6.18 5.38
CA PRO A 140 25.03 -6.46 6.79
C PRO A 140 23.76 -6.91 7.54
N GLU A 141 23.87 -7.95 8.37
CA GLU A 141 22.72 -8.44 9.18
C GLU A 141 22.14 -7.35 10.09
N SER A 142 22.98 -6.38 10.54
CA SER A 142 22.54 -5.23 11.35
C SER A 142 21.53 -4.32 10.62
N LEU A 143 21.44 -4.38 9.29
CA LEU A 143 20.49 -3.62 8.48
C LEU A 143 19.26 -4.43 8.05
N LEU A 144 19.23 -5.73 8.36
CA LEU A 144 18.14 -6.62 7.98
C LEU A 144 17.18 -6.85 9.15
N PRO A 145 15.87 -6.92 8.90
CA PRO A 145 14.90 -7.20 9.96
C PRO A 145 15.03 -8.63 10.48
N SER A 146 14.79 -8.84 11.77
CA SER A 146 14.67 -10.17 12.37
C SER A 146 13.41 -10.90 11.86
N ASP A 147 13.33 -12.23 12.12
CA ASP A 147 12.11 -13.00 11.82
C ASP A 147 10.90 -12.46 12.58
N GLU A 148 11.09 -12.08 13.85
CA GLU A 148 10.03 -11.47 14.66
C GLU A 148 9.55 -10.16 14.07
N THR A 149 10.46 -9.31 13.59
CA THR A 149 10.11 -8.05 12.91
C THR A 149 9.31 -8.32 11.65
N LEU A 150 9.71 -9.30 10.83
CA LEU A 150 8.97 -9.67 9.61
C LEU A 150 7.56 -10.20 9.92
N LEU A 151 7.40 -10.98 10.98
CA LEU A 151 6.08 -11.45 11.43
C LEU A 151 5.19 -10.29 11.85
N ARG A 152 5.71 -9.31 12.61
CA ARG A 152 4.97 -8.10 12.99
C ARG A 152 4.61 -7.24 11.77
N ILE A 153 5.52 -7.10 10.80
CA ILE A 153 5.24 -6.39 9.54
C ILE A 153 4.13 -7.10 8.76
N ARG A 154 4.16 -8.43 8.69
CA ARG A 154 3.09 -9.21 8.05
C ARG A 154 1.75 -9.00 8.73
N GLU A 155 1.73 -9.01 10.04
CA GLU A 155 0.51 -8.81 10.83
C GLU A 155 -0.07 -7.41 10.61
N ILE A 156 0.73 -6.35 10.79
CA ILE A 156 0.25 -4.98 10.67
C ILE A 156 -0.16 -4.62 9.24
N ALA A 157 0.47 -5.23 8.23
CA ALA A 157 0.12 -5.06 6.81
C ALA A 157 -1.14 -5.84 6.38
N SER A 158 -1.71 -6.65 7.25
CA SER A 158 -2.95 -7.36 6.95
C SER A 158 -4.17 -6.45 7.02
N ARG A 159 -5.16 -6.68 6.14
CA ARG A 159 -6.46 -6.00 6.22
C ARG A 159 -7.21 -6.23 7.54
N SER A 160 -6.90 -7.30 8.29
CA SER A 160 -7.48 -7.50 9.63
C SER A 160 -7.14 -6.39 10.62
N THR A 161 -6.07 -5.65 10.39
CA THR A 161 -5.66 -4.47 11.17
C THR A 161 -6.71 -3.35 11.13
N THR A 162 -7.58 -3.33 10.11
CA THR A 162 -8.72 -2.40 10.07
C THR A 162 -9.73 -2.64 11.18
N ILE A 163 -9.80 -3.85 11.77
CA ILE A 163 -10.72 -4.14 12.89
C ILE A 163 -10.35 -3.33 14.12
N PRO A 164 -9.17 -3.55 14.77
CA PRO A 164 -8.79 -2.79 15.96
C PRO A 164 -8.66 -1.29 15.69
N PHE A 165 -8.29 -0.90 14.46
CA PHE A 165 -8.26 0.51 14.09
C PHE A 165 -9.66 1.14 14.10
N ASN A 166 -10.65 0.53 13.44
CA ASN A 166 -12.01 1.06 13.41
C ASN A 166 -12.72 0.96 14.77
N GLU A 167 -12.41 -0.04 15.60
CA GLU A 167 -12.88 -0.10 16.99
C GLU A 167 -12.41 1.14 17.76
N ALA A 168 -11.12 1.43 17.71
CA ALA A 168 -10.54 2.60 18.36
C ALA A 168 -11.06 3.92 17.78
N LEU A 169 -11.19 4.00 16.45
CA LEU A 169 -11.69 5.18 15.75
C LEU A 169 -13.16 5.46 16.10
N ASN A 170 -14.02 4.44 16.09
CA ASN A 170 -15.44 4.58 16.42
C ASN A 170 -15.65 5.15 17.84
N ILE A 171 -14.84 4.71 18.82
CA ILE A 171 -14.87 5.24 20.19
C ILE A 171 -14.53 6.73 20.17
N ARG A 172 -13.43 7.12 19.53
CA ARG A 172 -12.97 8.52 19.47
C ARG A 172 -13.91 9.44 18.72
N LEU A 173 -14.50 8.94 17.63
CA LEU A 173 -15.53 9.69 16.89
C LEU A 173 -16.77 9.93 17.76
N SER A 174 -17.17 8.95 18.58
CA SER A 174 -18.26 9.13 19.52
C SER A 174 -17.95 10.20 20.57
N GLU A 175 -16.75 10.16 21.16
CA GLU A 175 -16.29 11.12 22.16
C GLU A 175 -16.22 12.56 21.62
N LYS A 176 -15.90 12.72 20.33
CA LYS A 176 -15.81 14.01 19.64
C LYS A 176 -17.15 14.50 19.05
N GLY A 177 -18.26 13.81 19.29
CA GLY A 177 -19.58 14.16 18.73
C GLY A 177 -19.74 13.86 17.24
N LEU A 178 -18.84 13.07 16.66
CA LEU A 178 -18.81 12.68 15.26
C LEU A 178 -19.47 11.31 14.99
N SER A 179 -20.45 10.95 15.81
CA SER A 179 -21.09 9.60 15.82
C SER A 179 -21.72 9.20 14.50
N LYS A 180 -22.11 10.14 13.63
CA LYS A 180 -22.65 9.82 12.29
C LYS A 180 -21.64 9.10 11.38
N HIS A 181 -20.34 9.14 11.71
CA HIS A 181 -19.26 8.50 10.97
C HIS A 181 -18.85 7.13 11.54
N ILE A 182 -19.48 6.70 12.63
CA ILE A 182 -19.27 5.36 13.16
C ILE A 182 -19.66 4.34 12.08
N SER A 183 -18.73 3.46 11.76
CA SER A 183 -18.88 2.47 10.70
C SER A 183 -18.98 1.07 11.28
N PRO A 184 -19.78 0.16 10.67
CA PRO A 184 -19.72 -1.26 10.99
C PRO A 184 -18.29 -1.77 10.85
N LEU A 185 -17.88 -2.62 11.80
CA LEU A 185 -16.56 -3.24 11.75
C LEU A 185 -16.48 -4.25 10.61
N PRO A 186 -15.35 -4.36 9.92
CA PRO A 186 -15.08 -5.47 9.03
C PRO A 186 -15.09 -6.79 9.80
N LEU A 187 -15.52 -7.87 9.17
CA LEU A 187 -15.56 -9.20 9.75
C LEU A 187 -14.47 -10.08 9.14
N ARG A 188 -13.92 -10.98 9.93
CA ARG A 188 -12.96 -11.99 9.53
C ARG A 188 -13.63 -13.36 9.51
N PHE A 189 -13.44 -14.11 8.43
CA PHE A 189 -13.97 -15.46 8.25
C PHE A 189 -12.86 -16.45 7.91
N GLU A 190 -12.78 -17.53 8.67
CA GLU A 190 -11.86 -18.66 8.46
C GLU A 190 -12.58 -19.86 7.83
N ASP A 191 -13.90 -19.78 7.71
CA ASP A 191 -14.77 -20.75 7.05
C ASP A 191 -15.62 -20.11 5.95
N ALA A 192 -15.75 -20.79 4.80
CA ALA A 192 -16.45 -20.25 3.65
C ALA A 192 -17.97 -20.32 3.81
N ASP A 193 -18.50 -21.30 4.55
CA ASP A 193 -19.93 -21.42 4.80
C ASP A 193 -20.43 -20.38 5.79
N ASP A 194 -19.61 -20.07 6.81
CA ASP A 194 -19.88 -18.98 7.75
C ASP A 194 -19.92 -17.62 7.03
N ALA A 195 -18.93 -17.36 6.16
CA ALA A 195 -18.87 -16.17 5.33
C ALA A 195 -20.10 -16.03 4.42
N MET A 196 -20.49 -17.11 3.76
CA MET A 196 -21.70 -17.16 2.91
C MET A 196 -22.97 -17.02 3.72
N GLY A 197 -23.04 -17.61 4.92
CA GLY A 197 -24.16 -17.49 5.85
C GLY A 197 -24.39 -16.05 6.31
N TRP A 198 -23.29 -15.35 6.65
CA TRP A 198 -23.33 -13.93 6.98
C TRP A 198 -23.86 -13.10 5.81
N TRP A 199 -23.27 -13.25 4.62
CA TRP A 199 -23.69 -12.48 3.45
C TRP A 199 -25.17 -12.67 3.10
N LYS A 200 -25.66 -13.92 3.14
CA LYS A 200 -27.08 -14.21 2.89
C LYS A 200 -28.02 -13.57 3.93
N LYS A 201 -27.57 -13.45 5.18
CA LYS A 201 -28.36 -12.78 6.25
C LYS A 201 -28.40 -11.27 6.07
N THR A 202 -27.33 -10.64 5.58
CA THR A 202 -27.34 -9.19 5.32
C THR A 202 -28.31 -8.82 4.22
N GLY A 203 -28.51 -9.70 3.23
CA GLY A 203 -29.38 -9.45 2.07
C GLY A 203 -28.92 -8.30 1.17
N GLU A 204 -27.73 -7.75 1.44
CA GLU A 204 -27.20 -6.55 0.80
C GLU A 204 -25.89 -6.86 0.03
N LYS A 205 -25.45 -5.88 -0.77
CA LYS A 205 -24.13 -5.92 -1.36
C LYS A 205 -23.06 -5.92 -0.27
N ALA A 206 -22.00 -6.68 -0.48
CA ALA A 206 -20.86 -6.75 0.42
C ALA A 206 -19.55 -6.90 -0.36
N PHE A 207 -18.45 -6.48 0.23
CA PHE A 207 -17.11 -6.76 -0.29
C PHE A 207 -16.45 -7.86 0.52
N PHE A 208 -15.88 -8.85 -0.19
CA PHE A 208 -14.94 -9.80 0.37
C PHE A 208 -13.54 -9.44 -0.09
N LYS A 209 -12.57 -9.50 0.82
CA LYS A 209 -11.19 -9.07 0.57
C LYS A 209 -10.20 -10.10 1.10
N TYR A 210 -9.14 -10.39 0.33
CA TYR A 210 -8.02 -11.17 0.84
C TYR A 210 -7.21 -10.35 1.84
N PRO A 211 -6.64 -10.98 2.89
CA PRO A 211 -5.85 -10.29 3.92
C PRO A 211 -4.69 -9.46 3.37
N TRP A 212 -3.95 -10.03 2.43
CA TRP A 212 -2.82 -9.41 1.77
C TRP A 212 -3.06 -9.39 0.26
N SER A 213 -3.28 -8.23 -0.28
CA SER A 213 -3.38 -7.99 -1.72
C SER A 213 -3.32 -6.49 -1.99
N SER A 214 -3.00 -6.11 -3.22
CA SER A 214 -2.93 -4.71 -3.63
C SER A 214 -3.66 -4.46 -4.94
N SER A 215 -3.92 -3.19 -5.23
CA SER A 215 -4.50 -2.71 -6.50
C SER A 215 -5.84 -3.38 -6.86
N GLY A 216 -6.69 -3.65 -5.86
CA GLY A 216 -8.01 -4.25 -6.04
C GLY A 216 -8.06 -5.73 -6.42
N ARG A 217 -6.92 -6.38 -6.64
CA ARG A 217 -6.88 -7.77 -7.15
C ARG A 217 -7.39 -8.82 -6.18
N GLY A 218 -7.38 -8.58 -4.90
CA GLY A 218 -7.92 -9.49 -3.86
C GLY A 218 -9.26 -9.02 -3.32
N VAL A 219 -10.08 -8.34 -4.13
CA VAL A 219 -11.38 -7.81 -3.73
C VAL A 219 -12.47 -8.40 -4.61
N MET A 220 -13.57 -8.83 -4.01
CA MET A 220 -14.74 -9.37 -4.69
C MET A 220 -16.00 -8.68 -4.17
N LEU A 221 -16.73 -8.00 -5.07
CA LEU A 221 -18.06 -7.50 -4.78
C LEU A 221 -19.06 -8.66 -4.85
N ALA A 222 -19.74 -8.92 -3.76
CA ALA A 222 -20.85 -9.85 -3.68
C ALA A 222 -22.17 -9.07 -3.83
N ASP A 223 -22.91 -9.36 -4.87
CA ASP A 223 -24.27 -8.85 -5.10
C ASP A 223 -25.20 -9.99 -5.52
N LEU A 224 -26.50 -9.72 -5.63
CA LEU A 224 -27.51 -10.73 -5.96
C LEU A 224 -27.34 -11.33 -7.37
N ASN A 225 -26.58 -10.67 -8.25
CA ASN A 225 -26.31 -11.12 -9.62
C ASN A 225 -25.10 -12.05 -9.71
N LEU A 226 -24.26 -12.10 -8.66
CA LEU A 226 -23.08 -12.95 -8.65
C LEU A 226 -23.48 -14.40 -8.34
N PRO A 227 -23.09 -15.39 -9.18
CA PRO A 227 -23.34 -16.79 -8.87
C PRO A 227 -22.76 -17.21 -7.52
N THR A 228 -23.62 -17.68 -6.61
CA THR A 228 -23.25 -18.05 -5.23
C THR A 228 -22.10 -19.04 -5.17
N ALA A 229 -22.07 -20.01 -6.11
CA ALA A 229 -20.99 -21.00 -6.21
C ALA A 229 -19.63 -20.35 -6.53
N LYS A 230 -19.60 -19.35 -7.43
CA LYS A 230 -18.41 -18.60 -7.79
C LYS A 230 -17.86 -17.83 -6.59
N LEU A 231 -18.73 -17.13 -5.87
CA LEU A 231 -18.35 -16.40 -4.66
C LEU A 231 -17.79 -17.35 -3.59
N LYS A 232 -18.49 -18.45 -3.29
CA LYS A 232 -18.03 -19.44 -2.31
C LYS A 232 -16.67 -20.03 -2.70
N GLN A 233 -16.48 -20.38 -3.99
CA GLN A 233 -15.21 -20.91 -4.48
C GLN A 233 -14.06 -19.88 -4.31
N TRP A 234 -14.33 -18.60 -4.57
CA TRP A 234 -13.34 -17.55 -4.42
C TRP A 234 -12.96 -17.35 -2.93
N ILE A 235 -13.95 -17.31 -2.04
CA ILE A 235 -13.76 -17.22 -0.57
C ILE A 235 -12.92 -18.42 -0.08
N ALA A 236 -13.33 -19.64 -0.41
CA ALA A 236 -12.61 -20.87 -0.03
C ALA A 236 -11.16 -20.89 -0.57
N GLY A 237 -10.95 -20.36 -1.77
CA GLY A 237 -9.63 -20.20 -2.36
C GLY A 237 -8.74 -19.22 -1.57
N GLY A 238 -9.31 -18.12 -1.10
CA GLY A 238 -8.64 -17.13 -0.25
C GLY A 238 -8.28 -17.71 1.11
N ILE A 239 -9.23 -18.35 1.78
CA ILE A 239 -9.01 -18.99 3.08
C ILE A 239 -7.89 -20.05 2.98
N ARG A 240 -7.92 -20.92 1.96
CA ARG A 240 -6.88 -21.92 1.77
C ARG A 240 -5.49 -21.32 1.56
N LYS A 241 -5.40 -20.17 0.88
CA LYS A 241 -4.11 -19.53 0.54
C LYS A 241 -3.59 -18.63 1.65
N GLN A 242 -4.46 -17.90 2.33
CA GLN A 242 -4.08 -16.84 3.25
C GLN A 242 -4.65 -17.00 4.67
N GLY A 243 -5.37 -18.10 4.94
CA GLY A 243 -5.89 -18.45 6.24
C GLY A 243 -7.30 -17.91 6.52
N TYR A 244 -7.69 -16.78 5.94
CA TYR A 244 -8.99 -16.15 6.14
C TYR A 244 -9.34 -15.19 5.00
N VAL A 245 -10.56 -14.65 5.05
CA VAL A 245 -11.01 -13.52 4.24
C VAL A 245 -11.64 -12.47 5.14
N MET A 246 -11.56 -11.21 4.72
CA MET A 246 -12.29 -10.10 5.33
C MET A 246 -13.60 -9.89 4.58
N ALA A 247 -14.65 -9.43 5.29
CA ALA A 247 -15.91 -9.03 4.71
C ALA A 247 -16.41 -7.71 5.31
N GLU A 248 -17.02 -6.88 4.48
CA GLU A 248 -17.62 -5.62 4.88
C GLU A 248 -18.88 -5.32 4.07
N THR A 249 -19.82 -4.62 4.67
CA THR A 249 -21.03 -4.16 3.98
C THR A 249 -20.67 -3.11 2.94
N PHE A 250 -21.44 -3.05 1.87
CA PHE A 250 -21.30 -2.03 0.84
C PHE A 250 -21.48 -0.62 1.44
N PHE A 251 -20.67 0.33 0.96
CA PHE A 251 -20.78 1.74 1.31
C PHE A 251 -20.99 2.56 0.02
N PRO A 252 -22.09 3.33 -0.09
CA PRO A 252 -22.41 4.10 -1.28
C PRO A 252 -21.52 5.35 -1.36
N LYS A 253 -20.28 5.17 -1.81
CA LYS A 253 -19.29 6.24 -1.87
C LYS A 253 -19.53 7.22 -3.00
N SER A 254 -19.16 8.47 -2.77
CA SER A 254 -19.05 9.55 -3.77
C SER A 254 -17.60 9.91 -4.07
N ILE A 255 -16.70 9.68 -3.10
CA ILE A 255 -15.27 9.99 -3.24
C ILE A 255 -14.43 8.96 -2.48
N ASP A 256 -13.27 8.62 -3.07
CA ASP A 256 -12.19 7.88 -2.42
C ASP A 256 -11.04 8.83 -2.14
N PHE A 257 -10.47 8.78 -0.94
CA PHE A 257 -9.32 9.57 -0.55
C PHE A 257 -8.53 8.85 0.55
N ALA A 258 -7.31 9.31 0.82
CA ALA A 258 -6.50 8.76 1.91
C ALA A 258 -5.88 9.88 2.74
N THR A 259 -5.65 9.56 4.01
CA THR A 259 -4.72 10.26 4.88
C THR A 259 -3.40 9.53 4.88
N GLU A 260 -2.30 10.29 4.69
CA GLU A 260 -0.96 9.75 4.62
C GLU A 260 -0.17 10.14 5.88
N TRP A 261 0.60 9.18 6.40
CA TRP A 261 1.25 9.28 7.70
C TRP A 261 2.71 8.87 7.64
N GLN A 262 3.55 9.62 8.33
CA GLN A 262 4.91 9.21 8.69
C GLN A 262 4.89 8.66 10.10
N ILE A 263 5.55 7.53 10.33
CA ILE A 263 5.64 6.88 11.63
C ILE A 263 7.09 6.94 12.08
N THR A 264 7.31 7.48 13.27
CA THR A 264 8.63 7.58 13.91
C THR A 264 8.51 7.08 15.34
N ASP A 265 9.30 6.08 15.70
CA ASP A 265 9.31 5.46 17.03
C ASP A 265 7.89 5.05 17.51
N GLY A 266 7.09 4.51 16.58
CA GLY A 266 5.73 4.05 16.84
C GLY A 266 4.70 5.16 16.97
N LYS A 267 5.02 6.40 16.59
CA LYS A 267 4.13 7.55 16.62
C LYS A 267 3.85 8.06 15.22
N ALA A 268 2.56 8.23 14.90
CA ALA A 268 2.10 8.72 13.62
C ALA A 268 2.05 10.24 13.57
N SER A 269 2.58 10.80 12.48
CA SER A 269 2.48 12.21 12.14
C SER A 269 1.78 12.35 10.78
N PHE A 270 0.73 13.15 10.71
CA PHE A 270 0.01 13.42 9.48
C PHE A 270 0.90 14.19 8.49
N ILE A 271 1.02 13.69 7.26
CA ILE A 271 1.85 14.33 6.23
C ILE A 271 1.03 14.86 5.04
N GLY A 272 -0.23 14.49 4.92
CA GLY A 272 -1.10 15.04 3.89
C GLY A 272 -2.22 14.11 3.45
N LEU A 273 -2.93 14.58 2.41
CA LEU A 273 -4.06 13.93 1.78
C LEU A 273 -3.69 13.47 0.38
N SER A 274 -4.29 12.39 -0.07
CA SER A 274 -4.32 11.98 -1.47
C SER A 274 -5.75 11.67 -1.91
N LEU A 275 -6.11 12.09 -3.12
CA LEU A 275 -7.33 11.69 -3.79
C LEU A 275 -7.00 10.60 -4.80
N PHE A 276 -7.82 9.58 -4.86
CA PHE A 276 -7.68 8.54 -5.86
C PHE A 276 -9.04 8.16 -6.43
N SER A 277 -9.04 7.65 -7.64
CA SER A 277 -10.22 7.05 -8.24
C SER A 277 -10.05 5.54 -8.29
N ALA A 278 -11.12 4.84 -7.95
CA ALA A 278 -11.22 3.40 -8.09
C ALA A 278 -12.44 3.05 -8.94
N SER A 279 -12.33 2.00 -9.74
CA SER A 279 -13.47 1.45 -10.50
C SER A 279 -14.57 0.95 -9.55
N GLU A 280 -15.77 0.70 -10.09
CA GLU A 280 -16.88 0.10 -9.33
C GLU A 280 -16.51 -1.24 -8.67
N ASN A 281 -15.54 -1.95 -9.23
CA ASN A 281 -15.02 -3.22 -8.71
C ASN A 281 -13.87 -3.04 -7.72
N GLY A 282 -13.53 -1.79 -7.33
CA GLY A 282 -12.47 -1.49 -6.37
C GLY A 282 -11.05 -1.50 -6.94
N ASN A 283 -10.85 -1.57 -8.27
CA ASN A 283 -9.53 -1.47 -8.87
C ASN A 283 -9.06 0.00 -8.92
N TYR A 284 -7.85 0.25 -8.44
CA TYR A 284 -7.22 1.56 -8.52
C TYR A 284 -7.07 2.05 -9.97
N ILE A 285 -7.44 3.29 -10.24
CA ILE A 285 -7.35 3.91 -11.57
C ILE A 285 -6.29 5.01 -11.60
N SER A 286 -6.34 5.98 -10.68
CA SER A 286 -5.43 7.12 -10.66
C SER A 286 -5.30 7.72 -9.25
N ASN A 287 -4.20 8.45 -9.04
CA ASN A 287 -4.01 9.27 -7.85
C ASN A 287 -3.87 10.73 -8.27
N GLU A 288 -4.63 11.61 -7.63
CA GLU A 288 -4.50 13.06 -7.80
C GLU A 288 -3.79 13.63 -6.58
N VAL A 289 -2.67 14.30 -6.83
CA VAL A 289 -1.91 15.03 -5.81
C VAL A 289 -1.88 16.49 -6.22
N GLY A 290 -2.90 17.21 -5.78
CA GLY A 290 -3.00 18.65 -5.90
C GLY A 290 -2.43 19.39 -4.68
N ARG A 291 -2.64 20.72 -4.64
CA ARG A 291 -2.36 21.48 -3.42
C ARG A 291 -3.23 20.95 -2.29
N GLN A 292 -2.63 20.73 -1.12
CA GLN A 292 -3.33 20.15 0.03
C GLN A 292 -4.61 20.93 0.42
N SER A 293 -4.59 22.27 0.28
CA SER A 293 -5.77 23.11 0.49
C SER A 293 -6.91 22.85 -0.52
N GLU A 294 -6.58 22.51 -1.76
CA GLU A 294 -7.58 22.18 -2.80
C GLU A 294 -8.19 20.80 -2.53
N LEU A 295 -7.37 19.81 -2.18
CA LEU A 295 -7.84 18.47 -1.79
C LEU A 295 -8.75 18.55 -0.58
N LEU A 296 -8.36 19.27 0.45
CA LEU A 296 -9.18 19.49 1.64
C LEU A 296 -10.52 20.15 1.29
N LYS A 297 -10.52 21.16 0.39
CA LYS A 297 -11.73 21.83 -0.06
C LYS A 297 -12.68 20.85 -0.80
N ILE A 298 -12.15 19.99 -1.66
CA ILE A 298 -12.93 18.96 -2.37
C ILE A 298 -13.56 17.99 -1.37
N ILE A 299 -12.77 17.47 -0.43
CA ILE A 299 -13.24 16.50 0.57
C ILE A 299 -14.28 17.16 1.49
N SER A 300 -14.01 18.35 2.02
CA SER A 300 -14.93 19.07 2.91
C SER A 300 -16.23 19.49 2.21
N GLY A 301 -16.21 19.67 0.89
CA GLY A 301 -17.41 19.94 0.10
C GLY A 301 -18.40 18.75 0.10
N ILE A 302 -17.92 17.54 0.28
CA ILE A 302 -18.73 16.30 0.35
C ILE A 302 -18.92 15.89 1.82
N ALA A 303 -17.86 15.95 2.62
CA ALA A 303 -17.80 15.52 4.01
C ALA A 303 -17.33 16.67 4.91
N PRO A 304 -18.22 17.60 5.30
CA PRO A 304 -17.85 18.80 6.06
C PRO A 304 -17.19 18.53 7.41
N ASP A 305 -17.48 17.37 8.01
CA ASP A 305 -16.91 16.97 9.30
C ASP A 305 -15.52 16.34 9.17
N PHE A 306 -14.97 16.22 7.96
CA PHE A 306 -13.58 15.87 7.78
C PHE A 306 -12.72 17.10 8.11
N ASN A 307 -12.31 17.18 9.36
CA ASN A 307 -11.60 18.31 9.96
C ASN A 307 -10.42 17.83 10.82
N GLN A 308 -9.79 18.75 11.52
CA GLN A 308 -8.65 18.47 12.39
C GLN A 308 -8.99 17.44 13.48
N GLU A 309 -10.18 17.49 14.06
CA GLU A 309 -10.61 16.55 15.11
C GLU A 309 -10.75 15.11 14.58
N PHE A 310 -11.20 14.96 13.33
CA PHE A 310 -11.26 13.67 12.66
C PHE A 310 -9.86 13.11 12.42
N ILE A 311 -8.92 13.93 11.94
CA ILE A 311 -7.53 13.55 11.71
C ILE A 311 -6.84 13.15 13.02
N GLU A 312 -7.09 13.87 14.10
CA GLU A 312 -6.59 13.53 15.45
C GLU A 312 -7.14 12.18 15.95
N ALA A 313 -8.44 11.93 15.76
CA ALA A 313 -9.04 10.66 16.11
C ALA A 313 -8.40 9.49 15.33
N GLN A 314 -8.10 9.69 14.05
CA GLN A 314 -7.36 8.71 13.24
C GLN A 314 -5.93 8.50 13.76
N ARG A 315 -5.18 9.58 14.03
CA ARG A 315 -3.82 9.51 14.57
C ARG A 315 -3.77 8.67 15.85
N ASP A 316 -4.62 9.00 16.81
CA ASP A 316 -4.63 8.34 18.11
C ASP A 316 -5.06 6.87 17.99
N SER A 317 -5.92 6.53 17.02
CA SER A 317 -6.31 5.15 16.70
C SER A 317 -5.16 4.39 16.04
N LEU A 318 -4.44 5.04 15.13
CA LEU A 318 -3.27 4.48 14.44
C LEU A 318 -2.14 4.20 15.45
N ASP A 319 -1.85 5.16 16.34
CA ASP A 319 -0.86 5.01 17.42
C ASP A 319 -1.19 3.82 18.34
N GLN A 320 -2.47 3.63 18.67
CA GLN A 320 -2.92 2.50 19.51
C GLN A 320 -2.68 1.16 18.80
N VAL A 321 -2.98 1.06 17.51
CA VAL A 321 -2.75 -0.17 16.72
C VAL A 321 -1.27 -0.47 16.59
N ILE A 322 -0.45 0.54 16.30
CA ILE A 322 1.01 0.39 16.20
C ILE A 322 1.59 -0.10 17.53
N ALA A 323 1.18 0.52 18.65
CA ALA A 323 1.65 0.11 19.97
C ALA A 323 1.28 -1.34 20.33
N GLY A 324 0.14 -1.83 19.83
CA GLY A 324 -0.32 -3.21 20.07
C GLY A 324 0.39 -4.26 19.21
N ILE A 325 0.71 -3.95 17.96
CA ILE A 325 1.23 -4.94 16.99
C ILE A 325 2.74 -4.79 16.79
N THR A 326 3.22 -3.57 16.59
CA THR A 326 4.64 -3.31 16.24
C THR A 326 5.15 -2.05 16.95
N PRO A 327 5.33 -2.10 18.28
CA PRO A 327 5.84 -0.96 19.04
C PRO A 327 7.20 -0.51 18.50
N GLY A 328 7.41 0.81 18.41
CA GLY A 328 8.65 1.36 17.88
C GLY A 328 8.79 1.29 16.34
N HIS A 329 7.71 0.97 15.61
CA HIS A 329 7.70 0.95 14.15
C HIS A 329 8.18 2.28 13.58
N ASN A 330 8.99 2.22 12.50
CA ASN A 330 9.40 3.36 11.71
C ASN A 330 9.03 3.11 10.25
N GLY A 331 8.46 4.11 9.57
CA GLY A 331 8.06 3.99 8.17
C GLY A 331 6.92 4.92 7.80
N TYR A 332 6.05 4.42 6.96
CA TYR A 332 4.89 5.15 6.46
C TYR A 332 3.62 4.31 6.55
N ALA A 333 2.48 4.99 6.60
CA ALA A 333 1.17 4.36 6.46
C ALA A 333 0.22 5.27 5.66
N GLY A 334 -0.62 4.66 4.82
CA GLY A 334 -1.78 5.31 4.20
C GLY A 334 -3.06 4.72 4.77
N ILE A 335 -4.06 5.54 5.08
CA ILE A 335 -5.38 5.11 5.49
C ILE A 335 -6.37 5.46 4.39
N ASP A 336 -6.82 4.45 3.65
CA ASP A 336 -7.84 4.63 2.62
C ASP A 336 -9.20 4.87 3.27
N MET A 337 -9.93 5.83 2.71
CA MET A 337 -11.19 6.33 3.22
C MET A 337 -12.20 6.50 2.09
N MET A 338 -13.46 6.59 2.47
CA MET A 338 -14.56 6.91 1.57
C MET A 338 -15.49 7.93 2.20
N ALA A 339 -16.06 8.83 1.39
CA ALA A 339 -17.19 9.63 1.82
C ALA A 339 -18.39 9.42 0.87
N SER A 340 -19.59 9.43 1.42
CA SER A 340 -20.86 9.32 0.70
C SER A 340 -21.49 10.69 0.46
N ALA A 341 -22.44 10.78 -0.45
CA ALA A 341 -23.12 12.04 -0.81
C ALA A 341 -23.88 12.69 0.35
N ASP A 342 -24.27 11.91 1.37
CA ASP A 342 -24.92 12.41 2.60
C ASP A 342 -23.92 12.89 3.67
N GLY A 343 -22.62 12.95 3.32
CA GLY A 343 -21.56 13.46 4.18
C GLY A 343 -21.03 12.45 5.21
N ARG A 344 -21.47 11.18 5.19
CA ARG A 344 -20.87 10.16 6.06
C ARG A 344 -19.47 9.79 5.56
N ILE A 345 -18.58 9.51 6.51
CA ILE A 345 -17.19 9.10 6.24
C ILE A 345 -16.99 7.68 6.77
N ARG A 346 -16.43 6.81 5.95
CA ARG A 346 -15.82 5.56 6.40
C ARG A 346 -14.32 5.81 6.56
N GLY A 347 -13.88 5.95 7.81
CA GLY A 347 -12.56 6.49 8.15
C GLY A 347 -11.41 5.48 8.16
N GLY A 348 -11.67 4.18 7.91
CA GLY A 348 -10.65 3.14 7.81
C GLY A 348 -11.15 1.99 6.93
N VAL A 349 -10.98 2.13 5.61
CA VAL A 349 -11.35 1.11 4.62
C VAL A 349 -10.20 0.13 4.41
N GLU A 350 -8.99 0.63 4.38
CA GLU A 350 -7.74 -0.14 4.28
C GLU A 350 -6.60 0.63 4.94
N LEU A 351 -5.76 -0.07 5.69
CA LEU A 351 -4.53 0.46 6.26
C LEU A 351 -3.34 -0.10 5.50
N ASN A 352 -2.60 0.78 4.84
CA ASN A 352 -1.45 0.46 4.04
C ASN A 352 -0.16 0.78 4.82
N PHE A 353 0.30 -0.13 5.70
CA PHE A 353 1.55 0.04 6.47
C PHE A 353 2.78 -0.21 5.57
N ARG A 354 2.99 0.70 4.65
CA ARG A 354 4.07 0.71 3.66
C ARG A 354 4.11 2.05 2.94
N MET A 355 5.09 2.23 2.08
CA MET A 355 5.06 3.32 1.10
C MET A 355 3.82 3.19 0.20
N THR A 356 3.18 4.30 -0.14
CA THR A 356 2.07 4.39 -1.11
C THR A 356 2.43 5.39 -2.22
N MET A 357 1.69 5.35 -3.33
CA MET A 357 1.89 6.36 -4.38
C MET A 357 1.45 7.76 -3.91
N GLY A 358 0.50 7.85 -2.98
CA GLY A 358 0.12 9.11 -2.33
C GLY A 358 1.29 9.71 -1.55
N ILE A 359 1.97 8.90 -0.74
CA ILE A 359 3.16 9.32 0.03
C ILE A 359 4.29 9.75 -0.92
N VAL A 360 4.59 8.97 -1.98
CA VAL A 360 5.59 9.36 -2.98
C VAL A 360 5.31 10.74 -3.54
N ALA A 361 4.08 10.99 -3.93
CA ALA A 361 3.69 12.25 -4.54
C ALA A 361 3.75 13.43 -3.55
N LEU A 362 3.42 13.21 -2.27
CA LEU A 362 3.59 14.21 -1.20
C LEU A 362 5.06 14.54 -0.96
N LEU A 363 5.92 13.52 -0.85
CA LEU A 363 7.35 13.70 -0.63
C LEU A 363 8.03 14.43 -1.79
N GLU A 364 7.64 14.10 -3.04
CA GLU A 364 8.12 14.80 -4.23
C GLU A 364 7.74 16.29 -4.24
N ASN A 365 6.51 16.61 -3.86
CA ASN A 365 6.07 18.01 -3.82
C ASN A 365 6.77 18.82 -2.73
N ASN A 366 7.10 18.20 -1.60
CA ASN A 366 7.84 18.87 -0.52
C ASN A 366 9.30 19.20 -0.88
N GLN A 367 9.89 18.54 -1.90
CA GLN A 367 11.23 18.88 -2.40
C GLN A 367 11.23 20.04 -3.41
N LYS A 368 10.07 20.45 -3.94
CA LYS A 368 9.95 21.52 -4.92
C LYS A 368 9.75 22.92 -4.30
N TYR A 369 9.69 22.98 -2.99
CA TYR A 369 9.54 24.20 -2.19
C TYR A 369 10.57 24.21 -1.06
#